data_15fa65c71c4f6b5ce476ef47688f434a
#
_entry.id   15fa65c71c4f6b5ce476ef47688f434a
#
_cell.length_a   1.000
_cell.length_b   1.000
_cell.length_c   1.000
_cell.angle_alpha   90.00
_cell.angle_beta   90.00
_cell.angle_gamma   90.00
#
_symmetry.space_group_name_H-M   'P 1'
#
loop_
_entity.id
_entity.type
_entity.pdbx_description
1 polymer ?
#
loop_
_entity_poly.entity_id
_entity_poly.type
_entity_poly.pdbx_seq_one_letter_code
_entity_poly.pdbx_strand_id
1 'polypeptide(L)'
;MNKEIVIRSINSAVDFAVLHDGKLIELQKEKDNNKFNVGDIFIAKIKKTITGLNAAFVNVGYEKDAFLHYHDLGPKVKTLMKFTKLVSDGKITNYSLEKINFEKEIDKQGKIDDVLSPNQTILTQIIKEPISTKGPRISSELSFAGRFLVLIPFSNRISVSQKIKSKKERDRLKKLIEEFRPKGFGVIIRTVAQGKKIAELEKDLQSMYNQWLTLCSKINGAKTPSRILSELNRSSSILRDLFDDQFKGVYCNDKNLCYELKDYIQQIAPKKKSVIKFYKSDKPIFEHFKIERQIKSAFGRTVSMSKGAYLIIEHTEALHVIDVNSGNRSNKSENQEDTALEVNLIAATEIARQLRLRDMGGIIVVDFIDMLRHENRRKLFNHFKSEMESDRAKHKILPPSKIGLIQMTRQRVRPEMNIVTKEDNPNGIGKVEAPIVVIDKINNSLEKIINNTYVTKKNLKLHVHPFIAAYLTKGLFSKRVKSVSYTHLTLPTKA
;
A
#
# COMPACT_ATOMS: atom_id res chain seq x y z
N MET A 1 9.11 23.11 -0.72
CA MET A 1 8.93 21.72 -1.22
C MET A 1 7.49 21.52 -1.65
N ASN A 2 7.26 21.13 -2.91
CA ASN A 2 5.92 20.89 -3.46
C ASN A 2 5.65 19.40 -3.48
N LYS A 3 4.73 18.92 -2.64
CA LYS A 3 4.22 17.56 -2.74
C LYS A 3 2.92 17.54 -3.53
N GLU A 4 2.80 16.63 -4.48
CA GLU A 4 1.61 16.46 -5.32
C GLU A 4 1.25 14.97 -5.41
N ILE A 5 -0.03 14.70 -5.51
CA ILE A 5 -0.54 13.36 -5.81
C ILE A 5 -1.22 13.43 -7.17
N VAL A 6 -0.82 12.54 -8.06
CA VAL A 6 -1.45 12.39 -9.39
C VAL A 6 -2.12 11.03 -9.44
N ILE A 7 -3.43 11.04 -9.68
CA ILE A 7 -4.28 9.85 -9.67
C ILE A 7 -4.75 9.61 -11.10
N ARG A 8 -4.42 8.43 -11.62
CA ARG A 8 -4.85 7.97 -12.94
C ARG A 8 -5.85 6.83 -12.78
N SER A 9 -7.07 7.03 -13.24
CA SER A 9 -8.10 5.98 -13.33
C SER A 9 -8.22 5.53 -14.78
N ILE A 10 -8.02 4.22 -15.04
CA ILE A 10 -8.16 3.59 -16.36
C ILE A 10 -8.77 2.20 -16.17
N ASN A 11 -9.90 1.92 -16.83
CA ASN A 11 -10.50 0.57 -16.92
C ASN A 11 -10.54 -0.21 -15.60
N SER A 12 -11.10 0.35 -14.55
CA SER A 12 -11.19 -0.26 -13.21
C SER A 12 -9.82 -0.46 -12.50
N ALA A 13 -8.77 0.22 -12.94
CA ALA A 13 -7.51 0.30 -12.23
C ALA A 13 -7.24 1.77 -11.86
N VAL A 14 -6.74 1.98 -10.65
CA VAL A 14 -6.39 3.31 -10.16
C VAL A 14 -4.92 3.32 -9.77
N ASP A 15 -4.15 4.19 -10.42
CA ASP A 15 -2.74 4.39 -10.12
C ASP A 15 -2.54 5.69 -9.35
N PHE A 16 -1.76 5.64 -8.29
CA PHE A 16 -1.39 6.80 -7.47
C PHE A 16 0.10 7.06 -7.61
N ALA A 17 0.46 8.25 -8.05
CA ALA A 17 1.84 8.71 -8.11
C ALA A 17 2.04 9.88 -7.15
N VAL A 18 3.03 9.78 -6.27
CA VAL A 18 3.43 10.86 -5.38
C VAL A 18 4.65 11.53 -5.96
N LEU A 19 4.54 12.82 -6.19
CA LEU A 19 5.62 13.66 -6.69
C LEU A 19 6.14 14.57 -5.57
N HIS A 20 7.45 14.80 -5.58
CA HIS A 20 8.12 15.75 -4.73
C HIS A 20 8.98 16.64 -5.62
N ASP A 21 8.61 17.94 -5.72
CA ASP A 21 9.21 18.89 -6.67
C ASP A 21 9.31 18.31 -8.10
N GLY A 22 8.24 17.63 -8.57
CA GLY A 22 8.14 16.99 -9.87
C GLY A 22 8.87 15.65 -10.01
N LYS A 23 9.61 15.18 -8.98
CA LYS A 23 10.29 13.88 -8.98
C LYS A 23 9.37 12.80 -8.39
N LEU A 24 9.21 11.68 -9.11
CA LEU A 24 8.39 10.55 -8.69
C LEU A 24 9.05 9.83 -7.50
N ILE A 25 8.36 9.82 -6.35
CA ILE A 25 8.87 9.24 -5.10
C ILE A 25 8.16 7.93 -4.75
N GLU A 26 6.87 7.84 -5.02
CA GLU A 26 6.07 6.65 -4.72
C GLU A 26 5.08 6.40 -5.85
N LEU A 27 4.89 5.14 -6.20
CA LEU A 27 3.91 4.71 -7.18
C LEU A 27 3.11 3.56 -6.56
N GLN A 28 1.79 3.62 -6.67
CA GLN A 28 0.90 2.56 -6.23
C GLN A 28 -0.05 2.24 -7.37
N LYS A 29 -0.19 0.96 -7.69
CA LYS A 29 -1.12 0.48 -8.71
C LYS A 29 -2.19 -0.36 -8.05
N GLU A 30 -3.43 -0.05 -8.30
CA GLU A 30 -4.57 -0.72 -7.73
C GLU A 30 -5.49 -1.25 -8.79
N LYS A 31 -5.98 -2.45 -8.58
CA LYS A 31 -7.05 -3.06 -9.38
C LYS A 31 -8.33 -3.00 -8.57
N ASP A 32 -9.38 -2.45 -9.15
CA ASP A 32 -10.68 -2.23 -8.50
C ASP A 32 -11.48 -3.52 -8.21
N ASN A 33 -10.90 -4.69 -8.44
CA ASN A 33 -11.61 -5.97 -8.40
C ASN A 33 -11.43 -6.76 -7.08
N ASN A 34 -10.87 -6.20 -6.02
CA ASN A 34 -10.70 -6.94 -4.77
C ASN A 34 -11.93 -6.74 -3.85
N LYS A 35 -12.80 -7.75 -3.80
CA LYS A 35 -13.86 -7.84 -2.78
C LYS A 35 -13.33 -8.15 -1.37
N PHE A 36 -12.01 -8.30 -1.20
CA PHE A 36 -11.33 -8.74 0.03
C PHE A 36 -10.11 -7.85 0.27
N ASN A 37 -10.36 -6.61 0.66
CA ASN A 37 -9.31 -5.60 0.91
C ASN A 37 -8.79 -5.70 2.35
N VAL A 38 -7.54 -5.29 2.56
CA VAL A 38 -7.01 -5.12 3.92
C VAL A 38 -7.89 -4.13 4.68
N GLY A 39 -8.34 -4.53 5.89
CA GLY A 39 -9.24 -3.75 6.72
C GLY A 39 -10.70 -4.18 6.65
N ASP A 40 -11.13 -4.89 5.60
CA ASP A 40 -12.49 -5.43 5.52
C ASP A 40 -12.76 -6.39 6.68
N ILE A 41 -13.95 -6.27 7.31
CA ILE A 41 -14.35 -7.09 8.45
C ILE A 41 -15.48 -8.04 8.01
N PHE A 42 -15.29 -9.31 8.32
CA PHE A 42 -16.22 -10.38 7.99
C PHE A 42 -16.74 -11.06 9.26
N ILE A 43 -18.03 -11.44 9.24
CA ILE A 43 -18.50 -12.50 10.09
C ILE A 43 -18.29 -13.81 9.34
N ALA A 44 -17.53 -14.71 9.93
CA ALA A 44 -16.97 -15.86 9.24
C ALA A 44 -17.13 -17.13 10.05
N LYS A 45 -17.03 -18.30 9.39
CA LYS A 45 -17.17 -19.61 10.02
C LYS A 45 -15.85 -20.38 9.98
N ILE A 46 -15.42 -20.91 11.13
CA ILE A 46 -14.23 -21.73 11.21
C ILE A 46 -14.53 -23.07 10.53
N LYS A 47 -13.71 -23.43 9.53
CA LYS A 47 -13.85 -24.72 8.84
C LYS A 47 -13.09 -25.82 9.55
N LYS A 48 -11.81 -25.58 9.86
CA LYS A 48 -10.93 -26.55 10.52
C LYS A 48 -9.78 -25.83 11.23
N THR A 49 -9.25 -26.47 12.26
CA THR A 49 -7.99 -26.12 12.92
C THR A 49 -6.88 -27.06 12.48
N ILE A 50 -5.65 -26.60 12.47
CA ILE A 50 -4.46 -27.41 12.15
C ILE A 50 -3.43 -27.17 13.26
N THR A 51 -3.34 -28.11 14.18
CA THR A 51 -2.46 -28.04 15.37
C THR A 51 -1.00 -27.84 14.98
N GLY A 52 -0.50 -28.57 13.98
CA GLY A 52 0.89 -28.47 13.51
C GLY A 52 1.29 -27.12 12.94
N LEU A 53 0.34 -26.29 12.48
CA LEU A 53 0.56 -24.92 12.03
C LEU A 53 0.16 -23.90 13.08
N ASN A 54 -0.43 -24.33 14.20
CA ASN A 54 -1.08 -23.50 15.20
C ASN A 54 -2.00 -22.44 14.57
N ALA A 55 -2.87 -22.88 13.66
CA ALA A 55 -3.68 -22.01 12.82
C ALA A 55 -5.06 -22.61 12.52
N ALA A 56 -6.01 -21.77 12.10
CA ALA A 56 -7.32 -22.18 11.62
C ALA A 56 -7.53 -21.73 10.16
N PHE A 57 -8.31 -22.52 9.42
CA PHE A 57 -8.86 -22.12 8.14
C PHE A 57 -10.31 -21.68 8.30
N VAL A 58 -10.61 -20.50 7.79
CA VAL A 58 -11.86 -19.78 8.03
C VAL A 58 -12.53 -19.42 6.70
N ASN A 59 -13.81 -19.73 6.59
CA ASN A 59 -14.61 -19.36 5.43
C ASN A 59 -15.07 -17.89 5.54
N VAL A 60 -14.53 -17.05 4.70
CA VAL A 60 -14.89 -15.61 4.55
C VAL A 60 -15.70 -15.36 3.27
N GLY A 61 -16.08 -16.43 2.52
CA GLY A 61 -16.77 -16.30 1.23
C GLY A 61 -15.85 -16.10 0.03
N TYR A 62 -14.55 -16.31 0.19
CA TYR A 62 -13.57 -16.35 -0.90
C TYR A 62 -13.39 -17.79 -1.42
N GLU A 63 -12.90 -17.97 -2.66
CA GLU A 63 -12.65 -19.29 -3.26
C GLU A 63 -11.74 -20.17 -2.42
N LYS A 64 -10.76 -19.58 -1.76
CA LYS A 64 -9.82 -20.24 -0.85
C LYS A 64 -10.09 -19.79 0.59
N ASP A 65 -10.04 -20.74 1.52
CA ASP A 65 -10.21 -20.43 2.93
C ASP A 65 -9.15 -19.44 3.43
N ALA A 66 -9.58 -18.51 4.28
CA ALA A 66 -8.70 -17.55 4.91
C ALA A 66 -7.84 -18.21 5.99
N PHE A 67 -6.61 -17.76 6.14
CA PHE A 67 -5.64 -18.26 7.12
C PHE A 67 -5.62 -17.38 8.36
N LEU A 68 -5.91 -17.98 9.53
CA LEU A 68 -5.91 -17.36 10.85
C LEU A 68 -4.88 -18.06 11.74
N HIS A 69 -3.73 -17.42 11.95
CA HIS A 69 -2.71 -17.95 12.84
C HIS A 69 -3.04 -17.64 14.30
N TYR A 70 -2.58 -18.46 15.25
CA TYR A 70 -2.82 -18.26 16.69
C TYR A 70 -2.43 -16.86 17.17
N HIS A 71 -1.28 -16.35 16.76
CA HIS A 71 -0.82 -14.99 17.10
C HIS A 71 -1.65 -13.85 16.49
N ASP A 72 -2.52 -14.15 15.51
CA ASP A 72 -3.43 -13.18 14.93
C ASP A 72 -4.83 -13.17 15.61
N LEU A 73 -5.03 -14.01 16.65
CA LEU A 73 -6.30 -14.06 17.40
C LEU A 73 -6.53 -12.80 18.25
N GLY A 74 -5.46 -12.21 18.72
CA GLY A 74 -5.54 -11.17 19.75
C GLY A 74 -5.86 -11.73 21.16
N PRO A 75 -5.45 -11.04 22.22
CA PRO A 75 -5.53 -11.55 23.58
C PRO A 75 -6.99 -11.71 24.07
N LYS A 76 -7.91 -10.93 23.55
CA LYS A 76 -9.32 -10.87 23.99
C LYS A 76 -10.30 -11.55 23.02
N VAL A 77 -9.84 -12.51 22.21
CA VAL A 77 -10.67 -13.20 21.22
C VAL A 77 -11.89 -13.87 21.86
N LYS A 78 -11.79 -14.47 23.05
CA LYS A 78 -12.90 -15.08 23.77
C LYS A 78 -14.00 -14.06 24.10
N THR A 79 -13.61 -12.86 24.52
CA THR A 79 -14.53 -11.74 24.78
C THR A 79 -15.20 -11.29 23.46
N LEU A 80 -14.44 -11.16 22.38
CA LEU A 80 -14.97 -10.81 21.07
C LEU A 80 -16.01 -11.84 20.58
N MET A 81 -15.73 -13.13 20.68
CA MET A 81 -16.65 -14.19 20.27
C MET A 81 -17.94 -14.18 21.10
N LYS A 82 -17.84 -14.02 22.43
CA LYS A 82 -19.00 -13.92 23.31
C LYS A 82 -19.83 -12.68 22.99
N PHE A 83 -19.18 -11.52 22.82
CA PHE A 83 -19.85 -10.28 22.41
C PHE A 83 -20.56 -10.43 21.08
N THR A 84 -19.88 -10.97 20.06
CA THR A 84 -20.45 -11.21 18.73
C THR A 84 -21.71 -12.07 18.81
N LYS A 85 -21.68 -13.13 19.61
CA LYS A 85 -22.84 -14.01 19.82
C LYS A 85 -24.00 -13.26 20.47
N LEU A 86 -23.75 -12.48 21.52
CA LEU A 86 -24.78 -11.70 22.22
C LEU A 86 -25.42 -10.62 21.33
N VAL A 87 -24.63 -9.98 20.46
CA VAL A 87 -25.13 -9.03 19.47
C VAL A 87 -25.95 -9.75 18.39
N SER A 88 -25.47 -10.88 17.87
CA SER A 88 -26.18 -11.69 16.87
C SER A 88 -27.51 -12.21 17.38
N ASP A 89 -27.58 -12.59 18.68
CA ASP A 89 -28.80 -13.04 19.37
C ASP A 89 -29.76 -11.89 19.75
N GLY A 90 -29.40 -10.64 19.45
CA GLY A 90 -30.19 -9.45 19.80
C GLY A 90 -30.21 -9.11 21.30
N LYS A 91 -29.34 -9.75 22.12
CA LYS A 91 -29.28 -9.55 23.58
C LYS A 91 -28.56 -8.26 23.98
N ILE A 92 -27.77 -7.70 23.09
CA ILE A 92 -27.07 -6.42 23.26
C ILE A 92 -27.51 -5.47 22.15
N THR A 93 -28.12 -4.34 22.54
CA THR A 93 -28.54 -3.25 21.65
C THR A 93 -27.70 -1.99 21.87
N ASN A 94 -27.13 -1.84 23.06
CA ASN A 94 -26.15 -0.81 23.35
C ASN A 94 -24.74 -1.39 23.15
N TYR A 95 -24.06 -0.97 22.10
CA TYR A 95 -22.75 -1.49 21.67
C TYR A 95 -21.56 -0.87 22.40
N SER A 96 -21.80 -0.17 23.55
CA SER A 96 -20.75 0.29 24.44
C SER A 96 -20.06 -0.89 25.11
N LEU A 97 -18.74 -0.85 25.16
CA LEU A 97 -17.92 -1.90 25.84
C LEU A 97 -17.74 -1.65 27.34
N GLU A 98 -18.27 -0.54 27.87
CA GLU A 98 -18.08 -0.15 29.28
C GLU A 98 -18.63 -1.18 30.28
N LYS A 99 -19.77 -1.81 29.97
CA LYS A 99 -20.44 -2.80 30.83
C LYS A 99 -20.14 -4.25 30.45
N ILE A 100 -19.22 -4.48 29.53
CA ILE A 100 -18.88 -5.82 29.07
C ILE A 100 -17.84 -6.45 30.03
N ASN A 101 -18.18 -7.60 30.59
CA ASN A 101 -17.25 -8.39 31.37
C ASN A 101 -16.28 -9.09 30.42
N PHE A 102 -15.02 -8.73 30.51
CA PHE A 102 -13.95 -9.31 29.70
C PHE A 102 -13.61 -10.72 30.19
N GLU A 103 -13.58 -11.65 29.26
CA GLU A 103 -13.07 -12.99 29.50
C GLU A 103 -11.54 -12.97 29.74
N LYS A 104 -11.04 -14.03 30.36
CA LYS A 104 -9.59 -14.21 30.56
C LYS A 104 -8.87 -14.16 29.21
N GLU A 105 -7.74 -13.49 29.18
CA GLU A 105 -6.89 -13.44 27.99
C GLU A 105 -6.38 -14.84 27.65
N ILE A 106 -6.21 -15.09 26.31
CA ILE A 106 -5.56 -16.32 25.86
C ILE A 106 -4.05 -16.25 26.15
N ASP A 107 -3.44 -17.40 26.38
CA ASP A 107 -1.99 -17.49 26.58
C ASP A 107 -1.27 -17.13 25.27
N LYS A 108 -0.16 -16.41 25.36
CA LYS A 108 0.66 -16.06 24.18
C LYS A 108 1.28 -17.28 23.51
N GLN A 109 1.54 -18.35 24.25
CA GLN A 109 2.13 -19.61 23.79
C GLN A 109 1.10 -20.73 23.68
N GLY A 110 -0.20 -20.42 23.73
CA GLY A 110 -1.27 -21.39 23.67
C GLY A 110 -1.43 -22.05 22.30
N LYS A 111 -2.36 -23.00 22.23
CA LYS A 111 -2.70 -23.72 20.98
C LYS A 111 -4.03 -23.24 20.41
N ILE A 112 -4.14 -23.30 19.09
CA ILE A 112 -5.35 -22.87 18.37
C ILE A 112 -6.58 -23.67 18.79
N ASP A 113 -6.40 -24.96 19.05
CA ASP A 113 -7.49 -25.90 19.41
C ASP A 113 -8.05 -25.65 20.84
N ASP A 114 -7.28 -24.96 21.71
CA ASP A 114 -7.74 -24.56 23.06
C ASP A 114 -8.70 -23.36 23.02
N VAL A 115 -8.75 -22.68 21.88
CA VAL A 115 -9.48 -21.42 21.74
C VAL A 115 -10.60 -21.51 20.69
N LEU A 116 -10.35 -22.20 19.59
CA LEU A 116 -11.24 -22.27 18.45
C LEU A 116 -11.64 -23.72 18.13
N SER A 117 -12.90 -23.89 17.74
CA SER A 117 -13.43 -25.19 17.27
C SER A 117 -14.09 -25.04 15.89
N PRO A 118 -14.13 -26.09 15.08
CA PRO A 118 -14.84 -26.10 13.81
C PRO A 118 -16.30 -25.66 13.97
N ASN A 119 -16.85 -25.04 12.95
CA ASN A 119 -18.21 -24.51 12.88
C ASN A 119 -18.53 -23.30 13.78
N GLN A 120 -17.62 -22.83 14.61
CA GLN A 120 -17.80 -21.58 15.36
C GLN A 120 -17.82 -20.36 14.43
N THR A 121 -18.62 -19.37 14.81
CA THR A 121 -18.66 -18.05 14.15
C THR A 121 -17.66 -17.11 14.82
N ILE A 122 -16.93 -16.38 14.02
CA ILE A 122 -15.93 -15.42 14.49
C ILE A 122 -15.94 -14.16 13.62
N LEU A 123 -15.75 -12.98 14.23
CA LEU A 123 -15.43 -11.76 13.52
C LEU A 123 -13.96 -11.74 13.18
N THR A 124 -13.65 -11.44 11.92
CA THR A 124 -12.28 -11.39 11.43
C THR A 124 -12.07 -10.20 10.52
N GLN A 125 -10.88 -9.66 10.54
CA GLN A 125 -10.43 -8.57 9.69
C GLN A 125 -9.31 -9.05 8.77
N ILE A 126 -9.36 -8.67 7.49
CA ILE A 126 -8.30 -8.99 6.54
C ILE A 126 -7.06 -8.15 6.86
N ILE A 127 -5.93 -8.81 7.06
CA ILE A 127 -4.62 -8.18 7.29
C ILE A 127 -3.66 -8.33 6.11
N LYS A 128 -3.92 -9.32 5.23
CA LYS A 128 -3.25 -9.47 3.93
C LYS A 128 -4.25 -9.99 2.90
N GLU A 129 -4.24 -9.37 1.75
CA GLU A 129 -5.08 -9.78 0.62
C GLU A 129 -4.70 -11.16 0.08
N PRO A 130 -5.65 -11.86 -0.58
CA PRO A 130 -5.34 -13.12 -1.23
C PRO A 130 -4.31 -12.91 -2.35
N ILE A 131 -3.33 -13.80 -2.45
CA ILE A 131 -2.27 -13.75 -3.46
C ILE A 131 -2.19 -15.08 -4.18
N SER A 132 -2.34 -15.06 -5.51
CA SER A 132 -2.23 -16.24 -6.37
C SER A 132 -3.09 -17.41 -5.87
N THR A 133 -2.47 -18.47 -5.39
CA THR A 133 -3.14 -19.71 -4.94
C THR A 133 -3.50 -19.71 -3.46
N LYS A 134 -3.16 -18.64 -2.70
CA LYS A 134 -3.39 -18.58 -1.25
C LYS A 134 -4.58 -17.66 -0.92
N GLY A 135 -5.43 -18.12 0.03
CA GLY A 135 -6.48 -17.30 0.61
C GLY A 135 -5.95 -16.11 1.41
N PRO A 136 -6.83 -15.18 1.80
CA PRO A 136 -6.42 -14.01 2.58
C PRO A 136 -5.92 -14.43 3.97
N ARG A 137 -4.99 -13.64 4.54
CA ARG A 137 -4.64 -13.75 5.96
C ARG A 137 -5.52 -12.81 6.77
N ILE A 138 -6.04 -13.31 7.86
CA ILE A 138 -7.00 -12.61 8.71
C ILE A 138 -6.52 -12.54 10.16
N SER A 139 -7.08 -11.60 10.91
CA SER A 139 -6.90 -11.44 12.35
C SER A 139 -8.25 -11.31 13.03
N SER A 140 -8.38 -11.76 14.27
CA SER A 140 -9.54 -11.43 15.10
C SER A 140 -9.29 -10.23 16.04
N GLU A 141 -8.10 -9.66 16.04
CA GLU A 141 -7.85 -8.38 16.67
C GLU A 141 -8.30 -7.25 15.73
N LEU A 142 -9.54 -6.80 15.92
CA LEU A 142 -10.13 -5.77 15.06
C LEU A 142 -9.48 -4.41 15.31
N SER A 143 -9.33 -3.63 14.26
CA SER A 143 -8.80 -2.27 14.33
C SER A 143 -9.49 -1.34 13.34
N PHE A 144 -9.79 -0.12 13.76
CA PHE A 144 -10.37 0.91 12.93
C PHE A 144 -9.33 2.00 12.72
N ALA A 145 -8.89 2.18 11.49
CA ALA A 145 -7.83 3.11 11.16
C ALA A 145 -8.37 4.49 10.79
N GLY A 146 -8.11 5.49 11.66
CA GLY A 146 -8.30 6.91 11.37
C GLY A 146 -7.06 7.55 10.74
N ARG A 147 -7.11 8.87 10.58
CA ARG A 147 -5.98 9.65 10.08
C ARG A 147 -4.88 9.75 11.15
N PHE A 148 -5.25 10.09 12.36
CA PHE A 148 -4.33 10.37 13.48
C PHE A 148 -4.23 9.22 14.46
N LEU A 149 -5.28 8.43 14.57
CA LEU A 149 -5.46 7.39 15.57
C LEU A 149 -5.81 6.05 14.92
N VAL A 150 -5.64 4.97 15.68
CA VAL A 150 -6.22 3.65 15.38
C VAL A 150 -6.97 3.20 16.63
N LEU A 151 -8.26 2.87 16.50
CA LEU A 151 -9.12 2.42 17.58
C LEU A 151 -9.16 0.88 17.61
N ILE A 152 -8.95 0.29 18.79
CA ILE A 152 -8.91 -1.17 18.98
C ILE A 152 -9.94 -1.55 20.04
N PRO A 153 -11.04 -2.24 19.68
CA PRO A 153 -12.01 -2.74 20.64
C PRO A 153 -11.40 -3.77 21.61
N PHE A 154 -12.02 -3.91 22.78
CA PHE A 154 -11.62 -4.86 23.83
C PHE A 154 -10.19 -4.68 24.33
N SER A 155 -9.68 -3.46 24.28
CA SER A 155 -8.34 -3.09 24.76
C SER A 155 -8.42 -1.86 25.63
N ASN A 156 -7.50 -1.74 26.60
CA ASN A 156 -7.37 -0.52 27.42
C ASN A 156 -6.02 0.18 27.17
N ARG A 157 -5.25 -0.29 26.20
CA ARG A 157 -3.88 0.18 25.98
C ARG A 157 -3.85 1.43 25.12
N ILE A 158 -3.11 2.46 25.57
CA ILE A 158 -2.76 3.62 24.74
C ILE A 158 -1.30 3.49 24.33
N SER A 159 -1.05 3.43 23.02
CA SER A 159 0.29 3.33 22.45
C SER A 159 0.58 4.54 21.56
N VAL A 160 1.81 5.03 21.59
CA VAL A 160 2.26 6.15 20.74
C VAL A 160 3.32 5.67 19.78
N SER A 161 3.23 6.07 18.51
CA SER A 161 4.23 5.74 17.49
C SER A 161 5.64 6.04 17.98
N GLN A 162 6.54 5.07 17.81
CA GLN A 162 7.96 5.24 18.16
C GLN A 162 8.69 6.31 17.33
N LYS A 163 8.12 6.70 16.18
CA LYS A 163 8.65 7.77 15.33
C LYS A 163 8.47 9.17 15.95
N ILE A 164 7.58 9.34 16.94
CA ILE A 164 7.48 10.58 17.73
C ILE A 164 8.60 10.53 18.79
N LYS A 165 9.70 11.23 18.52
CA LYS A 165 10.92 11.20 19.37
C LYS A 165 10.76 12.00 20.66
N SER A 166 9.97 13.09 20.65
CA SER A 166 9.79 13.99 21.81
C SER A 166 8.97 13.33 22.91
N LYS A 167 9.58 13.08 24.07
CA LYS A 167 8.90 12.54 25.25
C LYS A 167 7.74 13.43 25.70
N LYS A 168 7.98 14.76 25.74
CA LYS A 168 6.96 15.73 26.13
C LYS A 168 5.71 15.65 25.23
N GLU A 169 5.89 15.50 23.93
CA GLU A 169 4.78 15.35 22.99
C GLU A 169 4.06 14.00 23.12
N ARG A 170 4.80 12.93 23.36
CA ARG A 170 4.21 11.61 23.62
C ARG A 170 3.32 11.61 24.86
N ASP A 171 3.79 12.24 25.93
CA ASP A 171 3.05 12.32 27.20
C ASP A 171 1.82 13.25 27.05
N ARG A 172 1.96 14.37 26.32
CA ARG A 172 0.83 15.25 25.98
C ARG A 172 -0.28 14.50 25.21
N LEU A 173 0.11 13.80 24.14
CA LEU A 173 -0.85 13.06 23.32
C LEU A 173 -1.54 11.92 24.11
N LYS A 174 -0.80 11.21 24.98
CA LYS A 174 -1.41 10.20 25.84
C LYS A 174 -2.45 10.76 26.77
N LYS A 175 -2.11 11.85 27.48
CA LYS A 175 -3.08 12.52 28.39
C LYS A 175 -4.33 12.94 27.67
N LEU A 176 -4.20 13.61 26.51
CA LEU A 176 -5.34 14.02 25.73
C LEU A 176 -6.25 12.86 25.35
N ILE A 177 -5.68 11.76 24.84
CA ILE A 177 -6.48 10.60 24.43
C ILE A 177 -7.16 9.94 25.64
N GLU A 178 -6.52 9.93 26.80
CA GLU A 178 -7.04 9.32 28.01
C GLU A 178 -8.32 10.02 28.51
N GLU A 179 -8.45 11.33 28.27
CA GLU A 179 -9.60 12.14 28.67
C GLU A 179 -10.89 11.82 27.88
N PHE A 180 -10.79 11.53 26.57
CA PHE A 180 -11.98 11.32 25.72
C PHE A 180 -12.09 9.93 25.09
N ARG A 181 -11.18 9.03 25.41
CA ARG A 181 -11.22 7.65 24.91
C ARG A 181 -12.42 6.90 25.47
N PRO A 182 -13.25 6.22 24.64
CA PRO A 182 -14.33 5.37 25.11
C PRO A 182 -13.77 4.21 25.95
N LYS A 183 -14.43 3.87 27.06
CA LYS A 183 -14.04 2.74 27.90
C LYS A 183 -14.12 1.42 27.13
N GLY A 184 -13.16 0.54 27.34
CA GLY A 184 -13.05 -0.74 26.63
C GLY A 184 -12.39 -0.67 25.26
N PHE A 185 -11.88 0.51 24.86
CA PHE A 185 -11.15 0.67 23.62
C PHE A 185 -9.68 1.07 23.87
N GLY A 186 -8.78 0.43 23.19
CA GLY A 186 -7.38 0.86 23.07
C GLY A 186 -7.21 1.85 21.91
N VAL A 187 -6.14 2.64 21.98
CA VAL A 187 -5.81 3.62 20.94
C VAL A 187 -4.33 3.57 20.61
N ILE A 188 -4.01 3.51 19.31
CA ILE A 188 -2.65 3.73 18.82
C ILE A 188 -2.60 5.13 18.20
N ILE A 189 -1.69 5.96 18.70
CA ILE A 189 -1.47 7.31 18.20
C ILE A 189 -0.43 7.27 17.08
N ARG A 190 -0.83 7.69 15.88
CA ARG A 190 0.03 7.69 14.67
C ARG A 190 0.97 8.89 14.69
N THR A 191 2.04 8.83 13.89
CA THR A 191 3.05 9.91 13.80
C THR A 191 2.45 11.24 13.35
N VAL A 192 1.45 11.21 12.46
CA VAL A 192 0.76 12.39 11.94
C VAL A 192 -0.09 13.13 12.98
N ALA A 193 -0.30 12.55 14.16
CA ALA A 193 -0.97 13.20 15.30
C ALA A 193 -0.08 14.23 16.01
N GLN A 194 1.21 14.24 15.73
CA GLN A 194 2.15 15.19 16.35
C GLN A 194 1.73 16.64 16.08
N GLY A 195 1.67 17.46 17.14
CA GLY A 195 1.27 18.86 17.08
C GLY A 195 -0.21 19.13 16.84
N LYS A 196 -1.05 18.09 16.72
CA LYS A 196 -2.49 18.27 16.48
C LYS A 196 -3.23 18.71 17.73
N LYS A 197 -4.33 19.46 17.50
CA LYS A 197 -5.22 19.94 18.54
C LYS A 197 -6.20 18.84 18.99
N ILE A 198 -6.72 18.96 20.21
CA ILE A 198 -7.68 18.00 20.78
C ILE A 198 -8.89 17.76 19.87
N ALA A 199 -9.50 18.82 19.35
CA ALA A 199 -10.69 18.73 18.50
C ALA A 199 -10.47 17.92 17.20
N GLU A 200 -9.24 17.91 16.65
CA GLU A 200 -8.91 17.10 15.46
C GLU A 200 -8.81 15.61 15.81
N LEU A 201 -8.23 15.29 16.97
CA LEU A 201 -8.07 13.93 17.47
C LEU A 201 -9.40 13.34 17.90
N GLU A 202 -10.22 14.14 18.59
CA GLU A 202 -11.58 13.77 19.04
C GLU A 202 -12.50 13.45 17.86
N LYS A 203 -12.50 14.30 16.83
CA LYS A 203 -13.25 14.05 15.60
C LYS A 203 -12.82 12.75 14.90
N ASP A 204 -11.53 12.48 14.82
CA ASP A 204 -10.99 11.26 14.22
C ASP A 204 -11.43 10.02 15.01
N LEU A 205 -11.36 10.10 16.34
CA LEU A 205 -11.79 9.03 17.23
C LEU A 205 -13.31 8.77 17.13
N GLN A 206 -14.12 9.82 17.10
CA GLN A 206 -15.57 9.70 16.94
C GLN A 206 -15.94 9.04 15.62
N SER A 207 -15.25 9.35 14.54
CA SER A 207 -15.46 8.70 13.25
C SER A 207 -15.22 7.18 13.32
N MET A 208 -14.16 6.75 13.98
CA MET A 208 -13.85 5.32 14.17
C MET A 208 -14.84 4.64 15.12
N TYR A 209 -15.28 5.34 16.16
CA TYR A 209 -16.31 4.82 17.06
C TYR A 209 -17.66 4.63 16.35
N ASN A 210 -18.03 5.53 15.45
CA ASN A 210 -19.22 5.38 14.61
C ASN A 210 -19.09 4.18 13.66
N GLN A 211 -17.89 3.86 13.14
CA GLN A 211 -17.66 2.64 12.37
C GLN A 211 -17.87 1.38 13.23
N TRP A 212 -17.44 1.40 14.49
CA TRP A 212 -17.71 0.32 15.45
C TRP A 212 -19.22 0.13 15.66
N LEU A 213 -19.96 1.20 15.90
CA LEU A 213 -21.43 1.15 16.06
C LEU A 213 -22.11 0.57 14.80
N THR A 214 -21.65 1.01 13.62
CA THR A 214 -22.15 0.50 12.34
C THR A 214 -21.81 -0.98 12.14
N LEU A 215 -20.62 -1.42 12.52
CA LEU A 215 -20.23 -2.84 12.51
C LEU A 215 -21.21 -3.65 13.37
N CYS A 216 -21.41 -3.23 14.63
CA CYS A 216 -22.26 -3.94 15.59
C CYS A 216 -23.72 -4.02 15.13
N SER A 217 -24.28 -2.94 14.59
CA SER A 217 -25.67 -2.93 14.09
C SER A 217 -25.87 -3.91 12.93
N LYS A 218 -24.83 -4.13 12.10
CA LYS A 218 -24.89 -5.05 10.96
C LYS A 218 -24.64 -6.53 11.32
N ILE A 219 -24.14 -6.84 12.51
CA ILE A 219 -23.95 -8.22 12.98
C ILE A 219 -25.30 -8.88 13.22
N ASN A 220 -26.28 -8.13 13.73
CA ASN A 220 -27.63 -8.65 13.99
C ASN A 220 -28.28 -9.11 12.67
N GLY A 221 -28.68 -10.38 12.59
CA GLY A 221 -29.28 -10.98 11.40
C GLY A 221 -28.32 -11.22 10.22
N ALA A 222 -27.01 -11.01 10.38
CA ALA A 222 -26.03 -11.24 9.34
C ALA A 222 -25.91 -12.74 8.99
N LYS A 223 -25.96 -13.05 7.69
CA LYS A 223 -25.65 -14.40 7.20
C LYS A 223 -24.15 -14.66 7.25
N THR A 224 -23.75 -15.86 7.66
CA THR A 224 -22.35 -16.28 7.74
C THR A 224 -22.02 -17.25 6.59
N PRO A 225 -20.97 -17.01 5.75
CA PRO A 225 -20.06 -15.89 5.81
C PRO A 225 -20.60 -14.63 5.10
N SER A 226 -20.33 -13.46 5.63
CA SER A 226 -20.59 -12.19 4.95
C SER A 226 -19.65 -11.06 5.38
N ARG A 227 -19.44 -10.09 4.49
CA ARG A 227 -18.70 -8.86 4.81
C ARG A 227 -19.62 -7.90 5.55
N ILE A 228 -19.29 -7.60 6.80
CA ILE A 228 -20.07 -6.72 7.66
C ILE A 228 -19.66 -5.27 7.49
N LEU A 229 -18.35 -5.00 7.42
CA LEU A 229 -17.82 -3.66 7.21
C LEU A 229 -16.76 -3.72 6.10
N SER A 230 -16.90 -2.83 5.13
CA SER A 230 -15.86 -2.54 4.17
C SER A 230 -14.98 -1.44 4.72
N GLU A 231 -13.68 -1.60 4.62
CA GLU A 231 -12.76 -0.47 4.79
C GLU A 231 -13.16 0.63 3.80
N LEU A 232 -12.76 1.86 4.07
CA LEU A 232 -12.89 2.95 3.12
C LEU A 232 -12.48 2.48 1.73
N ASN A 233 -13.20 2.98 0.69
CA ASN A 233 -12.75 2.87 -0.68
C ASN A 233 -11.22 3.00 -0.72
N ARG A 234 -10.55 2.07 -1.38
CA ARG A 234 -9.08 1.92 -1.33
C ARG A 234 -8.36 3.22 -1.69
N SER A 235 -8.91 3.96 -2.63
CA SER A 235 -8.42 5.29 -3.01
C SER A 235 -8.46 6.28 -1.84
N SER A 236 -9.51 6.28 -1.05
CA SER A 236 -9.62 7.10 0.16
C SER A 236 -8.66 6.64 1.26
N SER A 237 -8.44 5.32 1.40
CA SER A 237 -7.46 4.77 2.34
C SER A 237 -6.04 5.19 1.98
N ILE A 238 -5.68 5.13 0.70
CA ILE A 238 -4.38 5.58 0.21
C ILE A 238 -4.22 7.07 0.43
N LEU A 239 -5.24 7.86 0.10
CA LEU A 239 -5.20 9.30 0.32
C LEU A 239 -5.06 9.63 1.82
N ARG A 240 -5.79 8.91 2.71
CA ARG A 240 -5.63 9.03 4.17
C ARG A 240 -4.19 8.84 4.61
N ASP A 241 -3.53 7.82 4.07
CA ASP A 241 -2.19 7.46 4.49
C ASP A 241 -1.10 8.31 3.82
N LEU A 242 -1.34 8.80 2.61
CA LEU A 242 -0.40 9.63 1.85
C LEU A 242 -0.52 11.11 2.19
N PHE A 243 -1.76 11.60 2.42
CA PHE A 243 -2.03 13.02 2.52
C PHE A 243 -1.50 13.62 3.82
N ASP A 244 -0.63 14.60 3.70
CA ASP A 244 -0.16 15.45 4.79
C ASP A 244 -0.44 16.94 4.50
N ASP A 245 -0.13 17.82 5.45
CA ASP A 245 -0.39 19.26 5.30
C ASP A 245 0.53 19.96 4.28
N GLN A 246 1.56 19.25 3.77
CA GLN A 246 2.53 19.77 2.79
C GLN A 246 2.05 19.58 1.34
N PHE A 247 0.97 18.81 1.10
CA PHE A 247 0.44 18.62 -0.24
C PHE A 247 -0.21 19.89 -0.78
N LYS A 248 0.23 20.32 -1.97
CA LYS A 248 -0.30 21.47 -2.70
C LYS A 248 -1.35 21.13 -3.75
N GLY A 249 -1.36 19.89 -4.25
CA GLY A 249 -2.29 19.45 -5.29
C GLY A 249 -2.51 17.95 -5.27
N VAL A 250 -3.76 17.57 -5.49
CA VAL A 250 -4.17 16.19 -5.81
C VAL A 250 -4.95 16.26 -7.11
N TYR A 251 -4.42 15.66 -8.16
CA TYR A 251 -4.99 15.70 -9.51
C TYR A 251 -5.55 14.34 -9.88
N CYS A 252 -6.78 14.30 -10.39
CA CYS A 252 -7.43 13.06 -10.80
C CYS A 252 -8.13 13.24 -12.14
N ASN A 253 -8.00 12.27 -13.05
CA ASN A 253 -8.63 12.27 -14.39
C ASN A 253 -10.04 11.67 -14.42
N ASP A 254 -10.52 11.09 -13.31
CA ASP A 254 -11.88 10.57 -13.17
C ASP A 254 -12.73 11.52 -12.34
N LYS A 255 -13.89 11.93 -12.89
CA LYS A 255 -14.78 12.89 -12.25
C LYS A 255 -15.44 12.33 -11.00
N ASN A 256 -15.91 11.08 -11.04
CA ASN A 256 -16.60 10.44 -9.91
C ASN A 256 -15.64 10.19 -8.76
N LEU A 257 -14.47 9.62 -9.07
CA LEU A 257 -13.41 9.43 -8.08
C LEU A 257 -12.96 10.77 -7.46
N CYS A 258 -12.86 11.82 -8.27
CA CYS A 258 -12.52 13.16 -7.78
C CYS A 258 -13.56 13.70 -6.78
N TYR A 259 -14.86 13.46 -6.99
CA TYR A 259 -15.91 13.82 -6.05
C TYR A 259 -15.81 13.03 -4.75
N GLU A 260 -15.66 11.70 -4.83
CA GLU A 260 -15.48 10.84 -3.66
C GLU A 260 -14.29 11.27 -2.79
N LEU A 261 -13.15 11.57 -3.44
CA LEU A 261 -11.96 12.05 -2.74
C LEU A 261 -12.16 13.44 -2.12
N LYS A 262 -12.91 14.34 -2.79
CA LYS A 262 -13.27 15.65 -2.23
C LYS A 262 -14.13 15.51 -0.99
N ASP A 263 -15.14 14.64 -1.03
CA ASP A 263 -16.03 14.40 0.11
C ASP A 263 -15.25 13.79 1.28
N TYR A 264 -14.36 12.84 0.98
CA TYR A 264 -13.49 12.27 2.00
C TYR A 264 -12.56 13.33 2.64
N ILE A 265 -11.87 14.15 1.84
CA ILE A 265 -11.02 15.23 2.37
C ILE A 265 -11.83 16.26 3.14
N GLN A 266 -13.08 16.55 2.74
CA GLN A 266 -13.96 17.45 3.48
C GLN A 266 -14.26 16.93 4.88
N GLN A 267 -14.35 15.62 5.06
CA GLN A 267 -14.55 15.00 6.38
C GLN A 267 -13.31 15.11 7.27
N ILE A 268 -12.10 14.84 6.72
CA ILE A 268 -10.87 14.75 7.51
C ILE A 268 -10.06 16.05 7.58
N ALA A 269 -10.18 16.92 6.58
CA ALA A 269 -9.46 18.20 6.47
C ALA A 269 -10.26 19.24 5.67
N PRO A 270 -11.35 19.80 6.21
CA PRO A 270 -12.29 20.68 5.47
C PRO A 270 -11.61 21.85 4.76
N LYS A 271 -10.62 22.46 5.40
CA LYS A 271 -9.85 23.59 4.85
C LYS A 271 -9.00 23.24 3.61
N LYS A 272 -8.81 21.94 3.34
CA LYS A 272 -7.97 21.44 2.24
C LYS A 272 -8.78 20.86 1.06
N LYS A 273 -10.10 21.02 1.03
CA LYS A 273 -10.97 20.52 -0.06
C LYS A 273 -10.53 21.04 -1.44
N SER A 274 -10.08 22.28 -1.51
CA SER A 274 -9.63 22.93 -2.76
C SER A 274 -8.33 22.35 -3.36
N VAL A 275 -7.61 21.54 -2.58
CA VAL A 275 -6.38 20.87 -3.04
C VAL A 275 -6.67 19.80 -4.08
N ILE A 276 -7.90 19.19 -4.07
CA ILE A 276 -8.30 18.17 -5.03
C ILE A 276 -8.85 18.83 -6.29
N LYS A 277 -8.18 18.58 -7.41
CA LYS A 277 -8.48 19.16 -8.71
C LYS A 277 -8.82 18.07 -9.72
N PHE A 278 -9.92 18.24 -10.42
CA PHE A 278 -10.23 17.43 -11.58
C PHE A 278 -9.32 17.86 -12.74
N TYR A 279 -8.60 16.86 -13.29
CA TYR A 279 -7.75 17.08 -14.46
C TYR A 279 -8.55 16.92 -15.75
N LYS A 280 -8.71 18.03 -16.48
CA LYS A 280 -9.40 18.04 -17.77
C LYS A 280 -8.42 18.50 -18.84
N SER A 281 -7.85 17.56 -19.59
CA SER A 281 -7.00 17.85 -20.75
C SER A 281 -6.96 16.61 -21.64
N ASP A 282 -6.72 16.82 -22.95
CA ASP A 282 -6.56 15.75 -23.93
C ASP A 282 -5.26 14.96 -23.75
N LYS A 283 -4.30 15.53 -23.06
CA LYS A 283 -3.04 14.87 -22.75
C LYS A 283 -3.22 13.93 -21.56
N PRO A 284 -2.80 12.64 -21.65
CA PRO A 284 -2.88 11.72 -20.53
C PRO A 284 -2.20 12.30 -19.27
N ILE A 285 -2.86 12.16 -18.12
CA ILE A 285 -2.42 12.82 -16.88
C ILE A 285 -0.99 12.45 -16.48
N PHE A 286 -0.58 11.17 -16.56
CA PHE A 286 0.79 10.74 -16.23
C PHE A 286 1.83 11.26 -17.24
N GLU A 287 1.44 11.46 -18.48
CA GLU A 287 2.30 12.09 -19.49
C GLU A 287 2.47 13.59 -19.21
N HIS A 288 1.36 14.29 -18.87
CA HIS A 288 1.39 15.71 -18.51
C HIS A 288 2.36 16.00 -17.37
N PHE A 289 2.29 15.20 -16.29
CA PHE A 289 3.19 15.31 -15.12
C PHE A 289 4.53 14.61 -15.34
N LYS A 290 4.88 14.15 -16.55
CA LYS A 290 6.12 13.46 -16.91
C LYS A 290 6.39 12.18 -16.08
N ILE A 291 5.33 11.57 -15.52
CA ILE A 291 5.43 10.39 -14.67
C ILE A 291 5.81 9.16 -15.49
N GLU A 292 5.22 8.97 -16.67
CA GLU A 292 5.52 7.82 -17.54
C GLU A 292 7.00 7.74 -17.92
N ARG A 293 7.61 8.89 -18.23
CA ARG A 293 9.05 8.95 -18.52
C ARG A 293 9.87 8.53 -17.30
N GLN A 294 9.48 8.98 -16.11
CA GLN A 294 10.17 8.63 -14.86
C GLN A 294 9.98 7.15 -14.51
N ILE A 295 8.80 6.56 -14.76
CA ILE A 295 8.59 5.12 -14.60
C ILE A 295 9.55 4.34 -15.50
N LYS A 296 9.63 4.68 -16.78
CA LYS A 296 10.52 4.00 -17.74
C LYS A 296 11.99 4.05 -17.31
N SER A 297 12.46 5.16 -16.76
CA SER A 297 13.85 5.31 -16.33
C SER A 297 14.12 4.69 -14.95
N ALA A 298 13.10 4.61 -14.07
CA ALA A 298 13.28 4.19 -12.68
C ALA A 298 13.11 2.69 -12.44
N PHE A 299 12.47 1.93 -13.33
CA PHE A 299 12.19 0.50 -13.12
C PHE A 299 13.14 -0.44 -13.91
N GLY A 300 14.16 0.08 -14.56
CA GLY A 300 15.20 -0.74 -15.19
C GLY A 300 16.13 -1.41 -14.17
N ARG A 301 16.90 -2.41 -14.63
CA ARG A 301 18.02 -3.00 -13.87
C ARG A 301 19.05 -1.92 -13.53
N THR A 302 19.35 -1.04 -14.49
CA THR A 302 20.25 0.10 -14.32
C THR A 302 19.43 1.37 -14.07
N VAL A 303 19.75 2.10 -13.01
CA VAL A 303 19.14 3.36 -12.65
C VAL A 303 20.18 4.48 -12.72
N SER A 304 20.01 5.38 -13.68
CA SER A 304 20.91 6.52 -13.82
C SER A 304 20.70 7.55 -12.70
N MET A 305 21.78 8.05 -12.17
CA MET A 305 21.82 9.10 -11.17
C MET A 305 22.36 10.42 -11.75
N SER A 306 22.33 11.48 -10.96
CA SER A 306 22.96 12.74 -11.34
C SER A 306 24.47 12.56 -11.55
N LYS A 307 25.04 13.40 -12.40
CA LYS A 307 26.47 13.45 -12.66
C LYS A 307 27.08 12.19 -13.32
N GLY A 308 26.26 11.36 -14.00
CA GLY A 308 26.72 10.20 -14.77
C GLY A 308 26.94 8.92 -13.97
N ALA A 309 26.74 8.93 -12.66
CA ALA A 309 26.74 7.74 -11.82
C ALA A 309 25.45 6.91 -12.03
N TYR A 310 25.46 5.64 -11.68
CA TYR A 310 24.31 4.77 -11.82
C TYR A 310 24.31 3.64 -10.78
N LEU A 311 23.10 3.10 -10.51
CA LEU A 311 22.89 1.92 -9.70
C LEU A 311 22.61 0.70 -10.60
N ILE A 312 23.08 -0.47 -10.21
CA ILE A 312 22.61 -1.75 -10.71
C ILE A 312 21.78 -2.40 -9.59
N ILE A 313 20.53 -2.72 -9.88
CA ILE A 313 19.61 -3.32 -8.90
C ILE A 313 19.27 -4.72 -9.40
N GLU A 314 19.59 -5.72 -8.61
CA GLU A 314 19.34 -7.13 -8.91
C GLU A 314 18.51 -7.79 -7.80
N HIS A 315 17.69 -8.73 -8.23
CA HIS A 315 16.85 -9.54 -7.35
C HIS A 315 17.31 -10.97 -7.41
N THR A 316 17.69 -11.52 -6.26
CA THR A 316 17.92 -12.94 -6.10
C THR A 316 16.69 -13.58 -5.43
N GLU A 317 16.70 -14.91 -5.29
CA GLU A 317 15.61 -15.62 -4.59
C GLU A 317 15.42 -15.14 -3.14
N ALA A 318 16.50 -14.84 -2.43
CA ALA A 318 16.47 -14.55 -0.99
C ALA A 318 16.67 -13.07 -0.64
N LEU A 319 17.35 -12.28 -1.46
CA LEU A 319 17.74 -10.92 -1.14
C LEU A 319 17.86 -10.04 -2.38
N HIS A 320 17.90 -8.72 -2.15
CA HIS A 320 18.18 -7.71 -3.18
C HIS A 320 19.63 -7.23 -3.05
N VAL A 321 20.29 -7.07 -4.18
CA VAL A 321 21.65 -6.52 -4.25
C VAL A 321 21.62 -5.23 -5.05
N ILE A 322 22.29 -4.20 -4.54
CA ILE A 322 22.40 -2.90 -5.19
C ILE A 322 23.88 -2.55 -5.26
N ASP A 323 24.39 -2.38 -6.48
CA ASP A 323 25.75 -1.97 -6.76
C ASP A 323 25.80 -0.52 -7.22
N VAL A 324 26.76 0.26 -6.69
CA VAL A 324 26.94 1.69 -6.94
C VAL A 324 28.13 1.92 -7.86
N ASN A 325 27.87 2.55 -9.01
CA ASN A 325 28.89 2.82 -10.02
C ASN A 325 29.08 4.34 -10.22
N SER A 326 30.35 4.79 -10.23
CA SER A 326 30.71 6.20 -10.47
C SER A 326 30.57 6.66 -11.93
N GLY A 327 30.47 5.71 -12.88
CA GLY A 327 30.48 6.01 -14.30
C GLY A 327 31.80 6.63 -14.76
N ASN A 328 31.77 7.53 -15.74
CA ASN A 328 32.95 8.15 -16.34
C ASN A 328 33.68 9.17 -15.45
N ARG A 329 33.36 9.26 -14.16
CA ARG A 329 33.93 10.26 -13.24
C ARG A 329 35.28 9.88 -12.64
N SER A 330 35.68 8.63 -12.72
CA SER A 330 36.93 8.12 -12.15
C SER A 330 38.20 8.87 -12.66
N ASN A 331 38.07 9.65 -13.74
CA ASN A 331 39.23 10.27 -14.42
C ASN A 331 39.36 11.79 -14.20
N LYS A 332 38.57 12.45 -13.36
CA LYS A 332 38.50 13.94 -13.34
C LYS A 332 38.77 14.63 -12.01
N SER A 333 39.09 13.93 -10.92
CA SER A 333 39.34 14.59 -9.63
C SER A 333 40.67 14.18 -9.03
N GLU A 334 41.36 15.17 -8.49
CA GLU A 334 42.63 15.03 -7.74
C GLU A 334 42.43 14.25 -6.43
N ASN A 335 41.20 14.10 -5.93
CA ASN A 335 40.88 13.36 -4.70
C ASN A 335 39.82 12.28 -4.92
N GLN A 336 40.26 11.05 -5.13
CA GLN A 336 39.41 9.89 -5.35
C GLN A 336 38.44 9.62 -4.18
N GLU A 337 38.89 9.84 -2.95
CA GLU A 337 38.11 9.63 -1.73
C GLU A 337 36.91 10.59 -1.64
N ASP A 338 37.08 11.87 -1.98
CA ASP A 338 36.00 12.87 -1.93
C ASP A 338 34.97 12.62 -3.04
N THR A 339 35.44 12.16 -4.21
CA THR A 339 34.57 11.75 -5.31
C THR A 339 33.74 10.51 -4.93
N ALA A 340 34.35 9.51 -4.30
CA ALA A 340 33.66 8.33 -3.81
C ALA A 340 32.56 8.69 -2.79
N LEU A 341 32.90 9.58 -1.84
CA LEU A 341 31.92 10.08 -0.87
C LEU A 341 30.74 10.79 -1.54
N GLU A 342 31.02 11.71 -2.48
CA GLU A 342 29.96 12.44 -3.18
C GLU A 342 29.02 11.50 -3.94
N VAL A 343 29.56 10.55 -4.70
CA VAL A 343 28.78 9.58 -5.45
C VAL A 343 27.96 8.69 -4.51
N ASN A 344 28.55 8.24 -3.42
CA ASN A 344 27.89 7.40 -2.43
C ASN A 344 26.73 8.13 -1.72
N LEU A 345 26.85 9.42 -1.44
CA LEU A 345 25.76 10.23 -0.86
C LEU A 345 24.59 10.37 -1.84
N ILE A 346 24.89 10.65 -3.13
CA ILE A 346 23.88 10.67 -4.19
C ILE A 346 23.18 9.30 -4.32
N ALA A 347 23.97 8.23 -4.30
CA ALA A 347 23.48 6.87 -4.36
C ALA A 347 22.58 6.52 -3.18
N ALA A 348 22.94 6.89 -1.95
CA ALA A 348 22.14 6.65 -0.77
C ALA A 348 20.76 7.30 -0.86
N THR A 349 20.68 8.56 -1.34
CA THR A 349 19.41 9.25 -1.58
C THR A 349 18.57 8.55 -2.65
N GLU A 350 19.18 8.14 -3.77
CA GLU A 350 18.47 7.45 -4.84
C GLU A 350 18.04 6.03 -4.42
N ILE A 351 18.87 5.28 -3.69
CA ILE A 351 18.52 3.96 -3.15
C ILE A 351 17.30 4.07 -2.24
N ALA A 352 17.29 5.02 -1.30
CA ALA A 352 16.15 5.25 -0.43
C ALA A 352 14.86 5.54 -1.24
N ARG A 353 14.96 6.27 -2.35
CA ARG A 353 13.85 6.50 -3.28
C ARG A 353 13.43 5.23 -4.00
N GLN A 354 14.37 4.43 -4.52
CA GLN A 354 14.12 3.20 -5.25
C GLN A 354 13.44 2.14 -4.36
N LEU A 355 13.85 2.02 -3.09
CA LEU A 355 13.23 1.12 -2.12
C LEU A 355 11.74 1.44 -1.91
N ARG A 356 11.39 2.73 -1.85
CA ARG A 356 9.98 3.16 -1.74
C ARG A 356 9.22 3.00 -3.05
N LEU A 357 9.83 3.37 -4.18
CA LEU A 357 9.20 3.38 -5.49
C LEU A 357 8.87 1.98 -5.98
N ARG A 358 9.79 1.02 -5.77
CA ARG A 358 9.61 -0.39 -6.15
C ARG A 358 8.95 -1.22 -5.05
N ASP A 359 8.74 -0.66 -3.87
CA ASP A 359 8.29 -1.37 -2.65
C ASP A 359 9.15 -2.59 -2.29
N MET A 360 10.47 -2.45 -2.49
CA MET A 360 11.44 -3.51 -2.21
C MET A 360 11.46 -3.81 -0.72
N GLY A 361 11.36 -5.09 -0.36
CA GLY A 361 11.34 -5.53 1.03
C GLY A 361 12.04 -6.86 1.23
N GLY A 362 12.43 -7.16 2.45
CA GLY A 362 13.25 -8.32 2.81
C GLY A 362 14.65 -7.89 3.17
N ILE A 363 15.64 -8.70 2.82
CA ILE A 363 17.06 -8.42 3.02
C ILE A 363 17.58 -7.65 1.80
N ILE A 364 18.29 -6.56 2.05
CA ILE A 364 18.88 -5.71 1.00
C ILE A 364 20.34 -5.48 1.37
N VAL A 365 21.22 -5.71 0.41
CA VAL A 365 22.67 -5.50 0.52
C VAL A 365 23.06 -4.43 -0.50
N VAL A 366 23.74 -3.40 -0.03
CA VAL A 366 24.22 -2.30 -0.86
C VAL A 366 25.74 -2.32 -0.86
N ASP A 367 26.31 -2.38 -2.06
CA ASP A 367 27.74 -2.24 -2.32
C ASP A 367 28.01 -0.80 -2.76
N PHE A 368 28.56 -0.02 -1.84
CA PHE A 368 28.96 1.35 -2.09
C PHE A 368 30.41 1.41 -2.56
N ILE A 369 30.76 2.46 -3.27
CA ILE A 369 32.18 2.69 -3.68
C ILE A 369 33.04 2.74 -2.43
N ASP A 370 34.17 2.01 -2.46
CA ASP A 370 35.09 1.91 -1.36
C ASP A 370 35.62 3.26 -0.90
N MET A 371 35.68 3.42 0.43
CA MET A 371 36.21 4.60 1.10
C MET A 371 37.17 4.17 2.21
N LEU A 372 38.35 4.77 2.23
CA LEU A 372 39.37 4.45 3.21
C LEU A 372 39.10 5.12 4.56
N ARG A 373 38.63 6.38 4.55
CA ARG A 373 38.44 7.17 5.77
C ARG A 373 37.18 6.72 6.54
N HIS A 374 37.37 6.34 7.79
CA HIS A 374 36.26 5.94 8.68
C HIS A 374 35.21 7.05 8.83
N GLU A 375 35.61 8.32 8.84
CA GLU A 375 34.70 9.46 8.91
C GLU A 375 33.75 9.53 7.73
N ASN A 376 34.22 9.24 6.50
CA ASN A 376 33.42 9.24 5.29
C ASN A 376 32.42 8.09 5.30
N ARG A 377 32.82 6.90 5.73
CA ARG A 377 31.92 5.75 5.94
C ARG A 377 30.81 6.08 6.97
N ARG A 378 31.16 6.80 8.05
CA ARG A 378 30.20 7.26 9.07
C ARG A 378 29.27 8.32 8.52
N LYS A 379 29.76 9.28 7.72
CA LYS A 379 28.92 10.29 7.04
C LYS A 379 27.92 9.62 6.11
N LEU A 380 28.35 8.69 5.27
CA LEU A 380 27.49 7.91 4.37
C LEU A 380 26.39 7.16 5.16
N PHE A 381 26.77 6.43 6.20
CA PHE A 381 25.81 5.69 7.01
C PHE A 381 24.75 6.60 7.64
N ASN A 382 25.16 7.73 8.21
CA ASN A 382 24.23 8.68 8.83
C ASN A 382 23.32 9.33 7.79
N HIS A 383 23.84 9.67 6.61
CA HIS A 383 23.07 10.20 5.50
C HIS A 383 22.03 9.20 5.01
N PHE A 384 22.42 7.95 4.74
CA PHE A 384 21.49 6.91 4.31
C PHE A 384 20.39 6.65 5.35
N LYS A 385 20.75 6.63 6.64
CA LYS A 385 19.78 6.50 7.72
C LYS A 385 18.78 7.67 7.75
N SER A 386 19.25 8.90 7.52
CA SER A 386 18.40 10.10 7.44
C SER A 386 17.43 10.04 6.25
N GLU A 387 17.91 9.64 5.07
CA GLU A 387 17.06 9.48 3.87
C GLU A 387 15.94 8.44 4.07
N MET A 388 16.23 7.40 4.85
CA MET A 388 15.27 6.35 5.18
C MET A 388 14.29 6.73 6.31
N GLU A 389 14.50 7.80 7.07
CA GLU A 389 13.55 8.23 8.12
C GLU A 389 12.14 8.52 7.57
N SER A 390 12.05 8.99 6.32
CA SER A 390 10.78 9.26 5.64
C SER A 390 10.03 7.99 5.18
N ASP A 391 10.69 6.83 5.16
CA ASP A 391 10.06 5.57 4.77
C ASP A 391 9.04 5.12 5.83
N ARG A 392 7.85 4.73 5.37
CA ARG A 392 6.77 4.24 6.25
C ARG A 392 6.97 2.81 6.68
N ALA A 393 7.62 2.00 5.84
CA ALA A 393 7.92 0.61 6.16
C ALA A 393 8.92 0.53 7.33
N LYS A 394 8.73 -0.44 8.22
CA LYS A 394 9.72 -0.71 9.27
C LYS A 394 10.99 -1.22 8.62
N HIS A 395 12.10 -0.63 8.98
CA HIS A 395 13.41 -1.01 8.47
C HIS A 395 14.48 -0.91 9.55
N LYS A 396 15.55 -1.65 9.36
CA LYS A 396 16.75 -1.63 10.22
C LYS A 396 17.96 -1.64 9.31
N ILE A 397 18.81 -0.62 9.46
CA ILE A 397 20.06 -0.47 8.70
C ILE A 397 21.20 -0.80 9.65
N LEU A 398 22.09 -1.68 9.23
CA LEU A 398 23.30 -2.02 9.97
C LEU A 398 24.46 -1.11 9.58
N PRO A 399 25.40 -0.81 10.47
CA PRO A 399 26.63 -0.11 10.11
C PRO A 399 27.37 -0.83 8.97
N PRO A 400 28.22 -0.14 8.21
CA PRO A 400 29.03 -0.76 7.17
C PRO A 400 29.83 -1.94 7.73
N SER A 401 29.84 -3.05 7.00
CA SER A 401 30.61 -4.24 7.35
C SER A 401 32.13 -3.95 7.20
N LYS A 402 32.96 -4.91 7.62
CA LYS A 402 34.43 -4.81 7.43
C LYS A 402 34.85 -4.70 5.97
N ILE A 403 34.03 -5.21 5.05
CA ILE A 403 34.22 -5.16 3.59
C ILE A 403 33.42 -4.05 2.92
N GLY A 404 32.97 -3.02 3.65
CA GLY A 404 32.31 -1.85 3.08
C GLY A 404 30.80 -1.96 2.83
N LEU A 405 30.21 -3.16 2.83
CA LEU A 405 28.80 -3.38 2.52
C LEU A 405 27.86 -2.81 3.59
N ILE A 406 26.79 -2.15 3.16
CA ILE A 406 25.69 -1.77 4.04
C ILE A 406 24.54 -2.77 3.87
N GLN A 407 24.17 -3.41 4.96
CA GLN A 407 23.09 -4.38 5.01
C GLN A 407 21.87 -3.75 5.69
N MET A 408 20.69 -4.04 5.16
CA MET A 408 19.45 -3.60 5.80
C MET A 408 18.33 -4.62 5.64
N THR A 409 17.35 -4.52 6.53
CA THR A 409 16.06 -5.21 6.38
C THR A 409 14.95 -4.19 6.28
N ARG A 410 14.01 -4.42 5.36
CA ARG A 410 12.81 -3.60 5.19
C ARG A 410 11.58 -4.50 5.17
N GLN A 411 10.56 -4.14 5.95
CA GLN A 411 9.30 -4.90 5.98
C GLN A 411 8.62 -4.85 4.62
N ARG A 412 8.19 -6.01 4.11
CA ARG A 412 7.31 -6.08 2.92
C ARG A 412 5.92 -5.60 3.33
N VAL A 413 5.52 -4.45 2.85
CA VAL A 413 4.20 -3.86 3.12
C VAL A 413 3.21 -4.28 2.03
N ARG A 414 3.67 -4.30 0.79
CA ARG A 414 2.92 -4.67 -0.43
C ARG A 414 3.77 -5.62 -1.29
N PRO A 415 3.15 -6.27 -2.28
CA PRO A 415 3.92 -6.94 -3.33
C PRO A 415 4.88 -5.96 -4.00
N GLU A 416 6.08 -6.42 -4.25
CA GLU A 416 7.08 -5.63 -4.96
C GLU A 416 6.57 -5.24 -6.34
N MET A 417 6.79 -3.97 -6.70
CA MET A 417 6.38 -3.45 -7.99
C MET A 417 7.46 -3.71 -9.03
N ASN A 418 7.24 -4.70 -9.85
CA ASN A 418 8.11 -5.03 -10.96
C ASN A 418 7.44 -4.58 -12.27
N ILE A 419 7.91 -3.48 -12.85
CA ILE A 419 7.43 -2.96 -14.14
C ILE A 419 8.47 -3.32 -15.19
N VAL A 420 8.22 -4.41 -15.91
CA VAL A 420 9.02 -4.76 -17.07
C VAL A 420 8.71 -3.77 -18.19
N THR A 421 9.66 -2.92 -18.53
CA THR A 421 9.50 -1.89 -19.57
C THR A 421 10.06 -2.33 -20.91
N LYS A 422 10.99 -3.29 -20.90
CA LYS A 422 11.60 -3.88 -22.09
C LYS A 422 11.77 -5.38 -21.90
N GLU A 423 11.46 -6.15 -22.94
CA GLU A 423 11.65 -7.59 -23.00
C GLU A 423 12.62 -7.94 -24.14
N ASP A 424 13.23 -9.10 -24.09
CA ASP A 424 14.07 -9.58 -25.18
C ASP A 424 13.22 -9.75 -26.44
N ASN A 425 13.78 -9.37 -27.58
CA ASN A 425 13.09 -9.48 -28.86
C ASN A 425 12.93 -10.96 -29.25
N PRO A 426 11.71 -11.52 -29.31
CA PRO A 426 11.50 -12.91 -29.63
C PRO A 426 11.90 -13.28 -31.07
N ASN A 427 12.08 -12.26 -31.95
CA ASN A 427 12.36 -12.44 -33.36
C ASN A 427 13.76 -11.94 -33.81
N GLY A 428 14.66 -11.66 -32.85
CA GLY A 428 15.98 -11.14 -33.21
C GLY A 428 16.79 -10.61 -32.04
N ILE A 429 17.90 -9.93 -32.37
CA ILE A 429 18.82 -9.34 -31.37
C ILE A 429 18.26 -8.02 -30.89
N GLY A 430 18.31 -7.77 -29.56
CA GLY A 430 17.92 -6.51 -28.93
C GLY A 430 16.68 -6.63 -28.07
N LYS A 431 16.22 -5.50 -27.52
CA LYS A 431 15.06 -5.42 -26.60
C LYS A 431 13.92 -4.61 -27.21
N VAL A 432 12.72 -5.13 -27.10
CA VAL A 432 11.46 -4.48 -27.50
C VAL A 432 10.72 -3.94 -26.29
N GLU A 433 9.81 -2.98 -26.51
CA GLU A 433 8.92 -2.53 -25.43
C GLU A 433 8.03 -3.69 -24.96
N ALA A 434 7.91 -3.84 -23.64
CA ALA A 434 7.06 -4.89 -23.07
C ALA A 434 5.60 -4.74 -23.51
N PRO A 435 4.86 -5.84 -23.77
CA PRO A 435 3.48 -5.80 -24.24
C PRO A 435 2.57 -4.92 -23.40
N ILE A 436 2.79 -4.85 -22.09
CA ILE A 436 1.99 -4.01 -21.19
C ILE A 436 2.15 -2.52 -21.48
N VAL A 437 3.35 -2.08 -21.87
CA VAL A 437 3.62 -0.67 -22.24
C VAL A 437 2.95 -0.33 -23.58
N VAL A 438 3.01 -1.27 -24.53
CA VAL A 438 2.35 -1.11 -25.84
C VAL A 438 0.83 -1.07 -25.68
N ILE A 439 0.26 -1.89 -24.81
CA ILE A 439 -1.18 -1.90 -24.53
C ILE A 439 -1.64 -0.59 -23.88
N ASP A 440 -0.86 -0.04 -22.94
CA ASP A 440 -1.17 1.26 -22.35
C ASP A 440 -1.19 2.37 -23.43
N LYS A 441 -0.26 2.34 -24.40
CA LYS A 441 -0.29 3.25 -25.55
C LYS A 441 -1.52 3.05 -26.43
N ILE A 442 -1.91 1.80 -26.69
CA ILE A 442 -3.11 1.46 -27.47
C ILE A 442 -4.35 1.97 -26.75
N ASN A 443 -4.51 1.72 -25.45
CA ASN A 443 -5.64 2.17 -24.66
C ASN A 443 -5.74 3.71 -24.67
N ASN A 444 -4.65 4.41 -24.45
CA ASN A 444 -4.63 5.88 -24.51
C ASN A 444 -5.02 6.43 -25.89
N SER A 445 -4.63 5.73 -26.97
CA SER A 445 -5.00 6.11 -28.33
C SER A 445 -6.47 5.84 -28.63
N LEU A 446 -7.01 4.72 -28.15
CA LEU A 446 -8.43 4.37 -28.25
C LEU A 446 -9.31 5.38 -27.50
N GLU A 447 -8.93 5.76 -26.27
CA GLU A 447 -9.66 6.77 -25.49
C GLU A 447 -9.71 8.12 -26.23
N LYS A 448 -8.63 8.55 -26.85
CA LYS A 448 -8.59 9.76 -27.66
C LYS A 448 -9.56 9.69 -28.84
N ILE A 449 -9.64 8.54 -29.53
CA ILE A 449 -10.52 8.33 -30.67
C ILE A 449 -12.00 8.31 -30.22
N ILE A 450 -12.30 7.63 -29.11
CA ILE A 450 -13.65 7.47 -28.55
C ILE A 450 -14.20 8.81 -28.04
N ASN A 451 -13.36 9.60 -27.37
CA ASN A 451 -13.73 10.90 -26.82
C ASN A 451 -13.86 12.01 -27.89
N ASN A 452 -13.41 11.75 -29.13
CA ASN A 452 -13.54 12.68 -30.23
C ASN A 452 -14.94 12.56 -30.81
N THR A 453 -15.81 13.52 -30.51
CA THR A 453 -17.26 13.57 -30.84
C THR A 453 -17.63 13.45 -32.33
N TYR A 454 -16.65 13.44 -33.22
CA TYR A 454 -16.84 13.31 -34.67
C TYR A 454 -16.73 11.88 -35.23
N VAL A 455 -16.41 10.89 -34.36
CA VAL A 455 -16.35 9.49 -34.81
C VAL A 455 -17.74 8.87 -34.69
N THR A 456 -18.55 9.00 -35.74
CA THR A 456 -19.76 8.17 -35.94
C THR A 456 -19.37 6.70 -35.80
N LYS A 457 -20.28 5.88 -35.23
CA LYS A 457 -20.20 4.42 -34.96
C LYS A 457 -19.59 3.61 -36.13
N LYS A 458 -18.31 3.78 -36.43
CA LYS A 458 -17.59 2.96 -37.41
C LYS A 458 -16.78 1.89 -36.61
N ASN A 459 -16.79 0.67 -37.12
CA ASN A 459 -15.98 -0.43 -36.58
C ASN A 459 -14.50 -0.02 -36.61
N LEU A 460 -13.90 0.14 -35.44
CA LEU A 460 -12.47 0.37 -35.29
C LEU A 460 -11.73 -0.94 -35.52
N LYS A 461 -10.76 -0.97 -36.41
CA LYS A 461 -9.86 -2.11 -36.64
C LYS A 461 -8.51 -1.78 -36.00
N LEU A 462 -8.06 -2.63 -35.06
CA LEU A 462 -6.75 -2.50 -34.43
C LEU A 462 -5.77 -3.47 -35.11
N HIS A 463 -4.79 -2.94 -35.83
CA HIS A 463 -3.70 -3.70 -36.42
C HIS A 463 -2.50 -3.68 -35.46
N VAL A 464 -2.10 -4.84 -34.95
CA VAL A 464 -0.98 -5.00 -34.02
C VAL A 464 -0.16 -6.21 -34.39
N HIS A 465 1.08 -6.25 -33.92
CA HIS A 465 1.94 -7.43 -34.06
C HIS A 465 1.27 -8.67 -33.47
N PRO A 466 1.43 -9.89 -34.09
CA PRO A 466 0.80 -11.13 -33.62
C PRO A 466 1.01 -11.43 -32.12
N PHE A 467 2.19 -11.11 -31.58
CA PHE A 467 2.49 -11.26 -30.16
C PHE A 467 1.57 -10.37 -29.25
N ILE A 468 1.33 -9.15 -29.64
CA ILE A 468 0.40 -8.24 -28.93
C ILE A 468 -1.04 -8.73 -29.10
N ALA A 469 -1.42 -9.21 -30.29
CA ALA A 469 -2.73 -9.80 -30.53
C ALA A 469 -2.96 -11.03 -29.64
N ALA A 470 -1.99 -11.93 -29.52
CA ALA A 470 -2.05 -13.10 -28.64
C ALA A 470 -2.21 -12.69 -27.16
N TYR A 471 -1.46 -11.69 -26.70
CA TYR A 471 -1.60 -11.17 -25.33
C TYR A 471 -2.98 -10.54 -25.08
N LEU A 472 -3.57 -9.86 -26.06
CA LEU A 472 -4.92 -9.28 -25.95
C LEU A 472 -6.03 -10.34 -25.97
N THR A 473 -5.81 -11.48 -26.65
CA THR A 473 -6.81 -12.52 -26.86
C THR A 473 -6.71 -13.71 -25.90
N LYS A 474 -5.63 -13.83 -25.12
CA LYS A 474 -5.37 -14.97 -24.23
C LYS A 474 -6.39 -15.05 -23.09
N GLY A 475 -7.12 -16.19 -22.99
CA GLY A 475 -8.02 -16.57 -21.91
C GLY A 475 -9.49 -16.19 -22.08
N LEU A 476 -10.39 -16.89 -21.38
CA LEU A 476 -11.86 -16.70 -21.40
C LEU A 476 -12.29 -15.27 -20.99
N PHE A 477 -11.52 -14.60 -20.12
CA PHE A 477 -11.67 -13.20 -19.72
C PHE A 477 -10.56 -12.33 -20.33
N SER A 478 -10.29 -12.53 -21.60
CA SER A 478 -9.26 -11.79 -22.31
C SER A 478 -9.49 -10.27 -22.21
N LYS A 479 -8.42 -9.49 -22.30
CA LYS A 479 -8.52 -8.01 -22.34
C LYS A 479 -9.39 -7.55 -23.50
N ARG A 480 -9.54 -8.35 -24.57
CA ARG A 480 -10.49 -8.16 -25.66
C ARG A 480 -11.93 -8.11 -25.17
N VAL A 481 -12.37 -9.08 -24.34
CA VAL A 481 -13.75 -9.12 -23.83
C VAL A 481 -14.03 -7.91 -22.92
N LYS A 482 -13.08 -7.48 -22.11
CA LYS A 482 -13.21 -6.26 -21.30
C LYS A 482 -13.27 -4.98 -22.12
N SER A 483 -12.53 -4.90 -23.22
CA SER A 483 -12.59 -3.75 -24.15
C SER A 483 -13.87 -3.73 -24.99
N VAL A 484 -14.40 -4.91 -25.36
CA VAL A 484 -15.63 -5.06 -26.17
C VAL A 484 -16.89 -4.73 -25.36
N SER A 485 -16.87 -4.89 -24.05
CA SER A 485 -17.96 -4.49 -23.14
C SER A 485 -18.24 -2.97 -23.19
N TYR A 486 -17.28 -2.18 -23.66
CA TYR A 486 -17.42 -0.72 -23.84
C TYR A 486 -17.49 -0.25 -25.29
N THR A 487 -16.99 -1.06 -26.25
CA THR A 487 -17.02 -0.74 -27.68
C THR A 487 -17.05 -2.03 -28.50
N HIS A 488 -17.85 -2.09 -29.57
CA HIS A 488 -17.88 -3.19 -30.54
C HIS A 488 -16.55 -3.24 -31.34
N LEU A 489 -15.50 -3.80 -30.75
CA LEU A 489 -14.21 -4.04 -31.38
C LEU A 489 -14.15 -5.47 -31.92
N THR A 490 -14.32 -5.64 -33.22
CA THR A 490 -14.05 -6.91 -33.91
C THR A 490 -12.59 -6.94 -34.36
N LEU A 491 -11.79 -7.86 -33.83
CA LEU A 491 -10.46 -8.17 -34.37
C LEU A 491 -10.62 -9.20 -35.49
N PRO A 492 -10.12 -8.96 -36.73
CA PRO A 492 -10.10 -10.00 -37.74
C PRO A 492 -9.09 -11.05 -37.34
N THR A 493 -9.57 -12.28 -37.16
CA THR A 493 -8.76 -13.50 -37.14
C THR A 493 -8.35 -13.79 -38.58
N LYS A 494 -7.12 -13.50 -38.96
CA LYS A 494 -6.45 -14.17 -40.06
C LYS A 494 -5.05 -14.51 -39.67
N ALA A 495 -4.77 -15.79 -39.91
CA ALA A 495 -3.49 -16.46 -39.81
C ALA A 495 -2.38 -15.77 -40.57
#